data_eadd564ee3a21c9aa0f1e0c8a7b1b3f1
#
_entry.id   eadd564ee3a21c9aa0f1e0c8a7b1b3f1
#
_cell.length_a   1.000
_cell.length_b   1.000
_cell.length_c   1.000
_cell.angle_alpha   90.00
_cell.angle_beta   90.00
_cell.angle_gamma   90.00
#
_symmetry.space_group_name_H-M   'P 1'
#
loop_
_entity.id
_entity.type
_entity.pdbx_description
1 polymer ?
#
loop_
_entity_poly.entity_id
_entity_poly.type
_entity_poly.pdbx_seq_one_letter_code
_entity_poly.pdbx_strand_id
1 'polypeptide(L)'
;LKAWKLIDDAGLNKTMTKYAINLPGPLTISFMSYASRLEHQVNLAKKAGHEVIAHIPMEPFNSSLNPGPRFLSTRHSDKQILKNFRWSLSKVPGIVGVNNHMGSRFTSDQRGMKIVMSELKRQGLLFLDSRTSIDTIGVKLAKKFGVPHAARNIFLDHDPSIKAIKRQLAALTKFATKTGY
;
A
#
# COMPACT_ATOMS: atom_id res chain seq x y z
N LEU A 1 19.03 8.58 -9.71
CA LEU A 1 18.05 8.99 -8.69
C LEU A 1 16.83 8.10 -8.80
N LYS A 2 16.65 7.19 -7.82
CA LYS A 2 15.51 6.25 -7.81
C LYS A 2 14.42 6.79 -6.88
N ALA A 3 13.50 7.62 -7.40
CA ALA A 3 12.24 7.87 -6.70
C ALA A 3 11.36 6.62 -6.84
N TRP A 4 10.92 6.05 -5.74
CA TRP A 4 9.93 4.98 -5.72
C TRP A 4 8.58 5.55 -6.15
N LYS A 5 8.03 4.98 -7.22
CA LYS A 5 6.73 5.34 -7.75
C LYS A 5 5.76 4.21 -7.47
N LEU A 6 4.72 4.51 -6.72
CA LEU A 6 3.68 3.57 -6.33
C LEU A 6 2.37 3.92 -7.05
N ILE A 7 1.70 2.90 -7.56
CA ILE A 7 0.33 3.00 -8.08
C ILE A 7 -0.56 2.13 -7.19
N ASP A 8 -1.49 2.77 -6.51
CA ASP A 8 -2.46 2.13 -5.61
C ASP A 8 -3.74 1.69 -6.33
N ASP A 9 -4.60 0.97 -5.61
CA ASP A 9 -5.95 0.52 -6.02
C ASP A 9 -5.99 -0.34 -7.30
N ALA A 10 -4.87 -0.94 -7.70
CA ALA A 10 -4.84 -1.82 -8.85
C ALA A 10 -5.70 -3.07 -8.65
N GLY A 11 -6.23 -3.59 -9.76
CA GLY A 11 -7.02 -4.81 -9.81
C GLY A 11 -8.53 -4.60 -9.89
N LEU A 12 -9.07 -3.50 -9.37
CA LEU A 12 -10.51 -3.23 -9.37
C LEU A 12 -11.00 -2.76 -10.74
N ASN A 13 -10.34 -1.79 -11.32
CA ASN A 13 -10.59 -1.34 -12.68
C ASN A 13 -9.58 -1.99 -13.64
N LYS A 14 -10.03 -2.98 -14.39
CA LYS A 14 -9.16 -3.76 -15.29
C LYS A 14 -8.48 -2.91 -16.37
N THR A 15 -9.19 -1.93 -16.92
CA THR A 15 -8.67 -1.04 -17.95
C THR A 15 -7.56 -0.17 -17.38
N MET A 16 -7.80 0.49 -16.26
CA MET A 16 -6.80 1.34 -15.60
C MET A 16 -5.61 0.52 -15.11
N THR A 17 -5.86 -0.68 -14.57
CA THR A 17 -4.79 -1.59 -14.16
C THR A 17 -3.91 -2.00 -15.35
N LYS A 18 -4.52 -2.30 -16.51
CA LYS A 18 -3.77 -2.59 -17.74
C LYS A 18 -2.93 -1.39 -18.20
N TYR A 19 -3.45 -0.18 -18.11
CA TYR A 19 -2.67 1.03 -18.40
C TYR A 19 -1.48 1.16 -17.44
N ALA A 20 -1.69 0.98 -16.14
CA ALA A 20 -0.62 1.03 -15.15
C ALA A 20 0.49 -0.01 -15.42
N ILE A 21 0.10 -1.25 -15.75
CA ILE A 21 1.03 -2.34 -16.09
C ILE A 21 1.86 -2.03 -17.34
N ASN A 22 1.29 -1.30 -18.31
CA ASN A 22 1.98 -0.95 -19.56
C ASN A 22 2.82 0.33 -19.47
N LEU A 23 2.86 1.00 -18.32
CA LEU A 23 3.73 2.16 -18.14
C LEU A 23 5.21 1.74 -18.13
N PRO A 24 6.11 2.57 -18.64
CA PRO A 24 7.54 2.30 -18.55
C PRO A 24 7.98 2.22 -17.08
N GLY A 25 8.61 1.10 -16.72
CA GLY A 25 8.99 0.79 -15.35
C GLY A 25 10.49 0.84 -15.08
N PRO A 26 10.90 0.34 -13.92
CA PRO A 26 10.08 -0.35 -12.91
C PRO A 26 9.22 0.60 -12.07
N LEU A 27 8.01 0.15 -11.76
CA LEU A 27 7.09 0.76 -10.81
C LEU A 27 6.77 -0.24 -9.70
N THR A 28 6.23 0.23 -8.58
CA THR A 28 5.56 -0.61 -7.59
C THR A 28 4.05 -0.52 -7.80
N ILE A 29 3.38 -1.64 -8.01
CA ILE A 29 1.93 -1.70 -8.21
C ILE A 29 1.30 -2.39 -7.00
N SER A 30 0.39 -1.69 -6.35
CA SER A 30 -0.31 -2.15 -5.15
C SER A 30 -1.70 -2.64 -5.49
N PHE A 31 -1.93 -3.94 -5.32
CA PHE A 31 -3.16 -4.60 -5.72
C PHE A 31 -4.12 -4.77 -4.55
N MET A 32 -5.38 -4.39 -4.76
CA MET A 32 -6.46 -4.68 -3.81
C MET A 32 -6.67 -6.18 -3.69
N SER A 33 -6.57 -6.71 -2.47
CA SER A 33 -6.60 -8.15 -2.20
C SER A 33 -7.92 -8.86 -2.58
N TYR A 34 -8.99 -8.12 -2.81
CA TYR A 34 -10.30 -8.65 -3.18
C TYR A 34 -10.64 -8.45 -4.67
N ALA A 35 -9.70 -7.99 -5.48
CA ALA A 35 -9.92 -7.80 -6.91
C ALA A 35 -10.14 -9.14 -7.64
N SER A 36 -10.95 -9.11 -8.70
CA SER A 36 -11.22 -10.28 -9.52
C SER A 36 -10.04 -10.64 -10.42
N ARG A 37 -9.82 -11.93 -10.70
CA ARG A 37 -8.71 -12.43 -11.55
C ARG A 37 -7.34 -11.86 -11.14
N LEU A 38 -7.14 -11.70 -9.84
CA LEU A 38 -6.01 -10.99 -9.27
C LEU A 38 -4.67 -11.63 -9.65
N GLU A 39 -4.57 -12.95 -9.55
CA GLU A 39 -3.35 -13.69 -9.90
C GLU A 39 -2.90 -13.43 -11.35
N HIS A 40 -3.84 -13.41 -12.30
CA HIS A 40 -3.53 -13.08 -13.68
C HIS A 40 -2.97 -11.66 -13.84
N GLN A 41 -3.61 -10.67 -13.20
CA GLN A 41 -3.18 -9.26 -13.26
C GLN A 41 -1.80 -9.06 -12.60
N VAL A 42 -1.56 -9.69 -11.46
CA VAL A 42 -0.27 -9.70 -10.76
C VAL A 42 0.84 -10.31 -11.62
N ASN A 43 0.56 -11.44 -12.27
CA ASN A 43 1.53 -12.09 -13.15
C ASN A 43 1.88 -11.21 -14.36
N LEU A 44 0.92 -10.47 -14.92
CA LEU A 44 1.19 -9.51 -16.00
C LEU A 44 2.08 -8.36 -15.50
N ALA A 45 1.81 -7.79 -14.32
CA ALA A 45 2.63 -6.74 -13.74
C ALA A 45 4.08 -7.19 -13.52
N LYS A 46 4.27 -8.39 -12.96
CA LYS A 46 5.60 -8.98 -12.75
C LYS A 46 6.34 -9.25 -14.06
N LYS A 47 5.65 -9.76 -15.10
CA LYS A 47 6.23 -9.96 -16.43
C LYS A 47 6.65 -8.65 -17.09
N ALA A 48 5.94 -7.54 -16.81
CA ALA A 48 6.31 -6.21 -17.26
C ALA A 48 7.48 -5.58 -16.48
N GLY A 49 8.04 -6.28 -15.47
CA GLY A 49 9.17 -5.83 -14.68
C GLY A 49 8.79 -4.93 -13.50
N HIS A 50 7.52 -4.92 -13.09
CA HIS A 50 7.07 -4.16 -11.92
C HIS A 50 7.18 -4.97 -10.64
N GLU A 51 7.45 -4.27 -9.53
CA GLU A 51 7.27 -4.83 -8.18
C GLU A 51 5.78 -4.86 -7.82
N VAL A 52 5.39 -5.84 -7.02
CA VAL A 52 4.01 -6.01 -6.59
C VAL A 52 3.94 -6.04 -5.07
N ILE A 53 3.02 -5.25 -4.52
CA ILE A 53 2.66 -5.27 -3.11
C ILE A 53 1.15 -5.45 -2.93
N ALA A 54 0.73 -5.87 -1.73
CA ALA A 54 -0.69 -5.99 -1.42
C ALA A 54 -1.22 -4.71 -0.78
N HIS A 55 -2.31 -4.17 -1.34
CA HIS A 55 -3.05 -3.02 -0.80
C HIS A 55 -4.07 -3.53 0.21
N ILE A 56 -3.82 -3.27 1.49
CA ILE A 56 -4.56 -3.88 2.58
C ILE A 56 -5.67 -2.93 3.05
N PRO A 57 -6.94 -3.32 2.92
CA PRO A 57 -8.06 -2.53 3.43
C PRO A 57 -8.00 -2.39 4.94
N MET A 58 -8.02 -1.14 5.42
CA MET A 58 -7.92 -0.82 6.85
C MET A 58 -8.95 0.25 7.24
N GLU A 59 -9.41 0.20 8.50
CA GLU A 59 -10.44 1.07 9.05
C GLU A 59 -10.06 2.56 9.00
N PRO A 60 -10.85 3.43 8.33
CA PRO A 60 -10.67 4.88 8.38
C PRO A 60 -11.34 5.49 9.64
N PHE A 61 -10.97 6.73 9.99
CA PHE A 61 -11.70 7.49 11.02
C PHE A 61 -13.14 7.79 10.60
N ASN A 62 -13.33 8.15 9.34
CA ASN A 62 -14.66 8.41 8.81
C ASN A 62 -15.38 7.08 8.55
N SER A 63 -16.33 6.75 9.42
CA SER A 63 -17.12 5.51 9.34
C SER A 63 -18.09 5.44 8.16
N SER A 64 -18.33 6.54 7.45
CA SER A 64 -19.15 6.53 6.22
C SER A 64 -18.39 5.95 5.02
N LEU A 65 -17.05 5.87 5.10
CA LEU A 65 -16.23 5.30 4.06
C LEU A 65 -16.14 3.77 4.20
N ASN A 66 -16.29 3.08 3.08
CA ASN A 66 -16.16 1.63 3.02
C ASN A 66 -14.78 1.22 2.47
N PRO A 67 -13.88 0.69 3.30
CA PRO A 67 -12.56 0.26 2.84
C PRO A 67 -12.59 -1.05 2.02
N GLY A 68 -13.75 -1.67 1.88
CA GLY A 68 -13.90 -2.94 1.19
C GLY A 68 -14.03 -4.15 2.13
N PRO A 69 -14.19 -5.36 1.57
CA PRO A 69 -14.42 -6.56 2.36
C PRO A 69 -13.17 -6.98 3.14
N ARG A 70 -13.40 -7.62 4.30
CA ARG A 70 -12.35 -8.17 5.17
C ARG A 70 -11.29 -7.15 5.61
N PHE A 71 -11.66 -5.88 5.68
CA PHE A 71 -10.75 -4.85 6.17
C PHE A 71 -10.28 -5.12 7.61
N LEU A 72 -9.14 -4.55 7.97
CA LEU A 72 -8.63 -4.60 9.33
C LEU A 72 -9.31 -3.51 10.16
N SER A 73 -9.94 -3.89 11.27
CA SER A 73 -10.66 -2.97 12.16
C SER A 73 -10.12 -3.04 13.58
N THR A 74 -10.08 -1.89 14.24
CA THR A 74 -9.72 -1.78 15.66
C THR A 74 -10.73 -2.47 16.57
N ARG A 75 -11.94 -2.75 16.07
CA ARG A 75 -12.99 -3.50 16.80
C ARG A 75 -12.89 -5.01 16.65
N HIS A 76 -12.08 -5.51 15.72
CA HIS A 76 -11.86 -6.93 15.55
C HIS A 76 -10.98 -7.50 16.68
N SER A 77 -11.18 -8.77 17.03
CA SER A 77 -10.26 -9.52 17.88
C SER A 77 -8.91 -9.71 17.18
N ASP A 78 -7.85 -9.97 17.94
CA ASP A 78 -6.51 -10.23 17.40
C ASP A 78 -6.51 -11.37 16.38
N LYS A 79 -7.26 -12.44 16.70
CA LYS A 79 -7.45 -13.58 15.79
C LYS A 79 -8.13 -13.16 14.48
N GLN A 80 -9.12 -12.29 14.55
CA GLN A 80 -9.83 -11.81 13.34
C GLN A 80 -8.96 -10.87 12.51
N ILE A 81 -8.18 -9.97 13.14
CA ILE A 81 -7.21 -9.11 12.45
C ILE A 81 -6.21 -9.98 11.69
N LEU A 82 -5.58 -10.93 12.38
CA LEU A 82 -4.59 -11.82 11.78
C LEU A 82 -5.18 -12.67 10.65
N LYS A 83 -6.40 -13.19 10.83
CA LYS A 83 -7.11 -13.96 9.80
C LYS A 83 -7.37 -13.14 8.53
N ASN A 84 -7.88 -11.91 8.68
CA ASN A 84 -8.16 -11.03 7.56
C ASN A 84 -6.87 -10.59 6.86
N PHE A 85 -5.83 -10.28 7.63
CA PHE A 85 -4.54 -9.89 7.10
C PHE A 85 -3.89 -11.02 6.29
N ARG A 86 -3.80 -12.23 6.83
CA ARG A 86 -3.28 -13.41 6.13
C ARG A 86 -4.08 -13.75 4.87
N TRP A 87 -5.40 -13.59 4.95
CA TRP A 87 -6.24 -13.76 3.75
C TRP A 87 -5.85 -12.76 2.66
N SER A 88 -5.66 -11.48 3.01
CA SER A 88 -5.24 -10.46 2.04
C SER A 88 -3.88 -10.81 1.42
N LEU A 89 -2.90 -11.22 2.23
CA LEU A 89 -1.59 -11.64 1.74
C LEU A 89 -1.66 -12.84 0.79
N SER A 90 -2.50 -13.82 1.08
CA SER A 90 -2.66 -15.03 0.27
C SER A 90 -3.27 -14.78 -1.12
N LYS A 91 -3.89 -13.62 -1.34
CA LYS A 91 -4.54 -13.28 -2.61
C LYS A 91 -3.60 -12.67 -3.64
N VAL A 92 -2.48 -12.12 -3.22
CA VAL A 92 -1.52 -11.44 -4.10
C VAL A 92 -0.21 -12.24 -4.12
N PRO A 93 0.02 -13.11 -5.12
CA PRO A 93 1.17 -14.01 -5.11
C PRO A 93 2.49 -13.28 -5.38
N GLY A 94 3.52 -13.64 -4.60
CA GLY A 94 4.89 -13.15 -4.80
C GLY A 94 5.07 -11.66 -4.54
N ILE A 95 4.36 -11.13 -3.54
CA ILE A 95 4.51 -9.76 -3.06
C ILE A 95 5.84 -9.55 -2.35
N VAL A 96 6.36 -8.34 -2.45
CA VAL A 96 7.55 -7.91 -1.68
C VAL A 96 7.17 -7.15 -0.40
N GLY A 97 5.91 -6.75 -0.27
CA GLY A 97 5.42 -5.99 0.88
C GLY A 97 3.95 -5.66 0.82
N VAL A 98 3.54 -4.76 1.69
CA VAL A 98 2.17 -4.26 1.78
C VAL A 98 2.14 -2.76 2.01
N ASN A 99 1.01 -2.11 1.65
CA ASN A 99 0.66 -0.78 2.14
C ASN A 99 -0.81 -0.73 2.56
N ASN A 100 -1.19 0.33 3.25
CA ASN A 100 -2.56 0.51 3.73
C ASN A 100 -3.44 1.23 2.70
N HIS A 101 -4.59 0.62 2.36
CA HIS A 101 -5.72 1.30 1.74
C HIS A 101 -6.57 1.95 2.82
N MET A 102 -6.81 3.28 2.70
CA MET A 102 -7.39 4.05 3.81
C MET A 102 -6.61 3.83 5.12
N GLY A 103 -7.30 3.49 6.20
CA GLY A 103 -6.67 3.02 7.43
C GLY A 103 -6.23 4.13 8.38
N SER A 104 -6.78 5.34 8.27
CA SER A 104 -6.40 6.45 9.16
C SER A 104 -6.61 6.13 10.64
N ARG A 105 -7.66 5.35 10.98
CA ARG A 105 -7.88 4.86 12.35
C ARG A 105 -6.98 3.66 12.68
N PHE A 106 -6.94 2.66 11.80
CA PHE A 106 -6.23 1.42 12.09
C PHE A 106 -4.72 1.62 12.20
N THR A 107 -4.10 2.44 11.34
CA THR A 107 -2.66 2.71 11.37
C THR A 107 -2.22 3.51 12.60
N SER A 108 -3.17 4.12 13.32
CA SER A 108 -2.94 4.79 14.62
C SER A 108 -3.17 3.86 15.82
N ASP A 109 -3.73 2.66 15.61
CA ASP A 109 -3.99 1.68 16.67
C ASP A 109 -2.77 0.81 16.96
N GLN A 110 -2.24 0.91 18.18
CA GLN A 110 -1.03 0.21 18.59
C GLN A 110 -1.19 -1.30 18.60
N ARG A 111 -2.36 -1.81 19.00
CA ARG A 111 -2.64 -3.25 19.11
C ARG A 111 -2.70 -3.88 17.72
N GLY A 112 -3.52 -3.34 16.83
CA GLY A 112 -3.69 -3.85 15.48
C GLY A 112 -2.39 -3.78 14.68
N MET A 113 -1.68 -2.66 14.75
CA MET A 113 -0.41 -2.49 14.01
C MET A 113 0.71 -3.40 14.54
N LYS A 114 0.76 -3.75 15.83
CA LYS A 114 1.70 -4.77 16.35
C LYS A 114 1.46 -6.14 15.71
N ILE A 115 0.18 -6.54 15.54
CA ILE A 115 -0.18 -7.81 14.89
C ILE A 115 0.29 -7.81 13.44
N VAL A 116 0.03 -6.73 12.71
CA VAL A 116 0.47 -6.56 11.32
C VAL A 116 2.00 -6.64 11.22
N MET A 117 2.74 -5.88 12.04
CA MET A 117 4.21 -5.87 12.00
C MET A 117 4.83 -7.21 12.38
N SER A 118 4.27 -7.92 13.37
CA SER A 118 4.71 -9.27 13.72
C SER A 118 4.57 -10.22 12.53
N GLU A 119 3.44 -10.19 11.84
CA GLU A 119 3.22 -11.07 10.70
C GLU A 119 4.10 -10.70 9.50
N LEU A 120 4.30 -9.40 9.22
CA LEU A 120 5.23 -8.94 8.17
C LEU A 120 6.66 -9.37 8.45
N LYS A 121 7.13 -9.25 9.70
CA LYS A 121 8.45 -9.73 10.11
C LYS A 121 8.60 -11.23 9.90
N ARG A 122 7.57 -12.00 10.27
CA ARG A 122 7.57 -13.46 10.09
C ARG A 122 7.67 -13.87 8.62
N GLN A 123 7.06 -13.08 7.70
CA GLN A 123 7.05 -13.37 6.27
C GLN A 123 8.18 -12.68 5.48
N GLY A 124 9.01 -11.84 6.12
CA GLY A 124 10.07 -11.10 5.44
C GLY A 124 9.56 -10.02 4.48
N LEU A 125 8.35 -9.49 4.72
CA LEU A 125 7.70 -8.49 3.87
C LEU A 125 7.96 -7.08 4.37
N LEU A 126 8.03 -6.10 3.43
CA LEU A 126 8.14 -4.69 3.77
C LEU A 126 6.77 -4.06 4.09
N PHE A 127 6.79 -2.99 4.87
CA PHE A 127 5.64 -2.12 5.09
C PHE A 127 5.87 -0.74 4.47
N LEU A 128 4.95 -0.31 3.60
CA LEU A 128 4.92 1.05 3.08
C LEU A 128 3.73 1.79 3.72
N ASP A 129 4.02 2.81 4.50
CA ASP A 129 3.00 3.64 5.15
C ASP A 129 2.45 4.65 4.13
N SER A 130 1.19 4.49 3.74
CA SER A 130 0.49 5.41 2.83
C SER A 130 0.18 6.77 3.48
N ARG A 131 0.42 6.93 4.79
CA ARG A 131 0.22 8.17 5.55
C ARG A 131 -1.15 8.80 5.32
N THR A 132 -2.19 8.03 5.55
CA THR A 132 -3.59 8.50 5.47
C THR A 132 -4.02 9.25 6.73
N SER A 133 -3.18 9.28 7.76
CA SER A 133 -3.30 10.09 8.97
C SER A 133 -1.93 10.60 9.40
N ILE A 134 -1.90 11.77 10.04
CA ILE A 134 -0.70 12.29 10.71
C ILE A 134 -0.35 11.47 11.97
N ASP A 135 -1.34 10.81 12.56
CA ASP A 135 -1.22 10.02 13.78
C ASP A 135 -0.75 8.57 13.52
N THR A 136 -0.41 8.22 12.28
CA THR A 136 0.07 6.88 11.97
C THR A 136 1.31 6.53 12.78
N ILE A 137 1.31 5.34 13.35
CA ILE A 137 2.45 4.77 14.06
C ILE A 137 3.15 3.67 13.25
N GLY A 138 2.75 3.49 11.99
CA GLY A 138 3.23 2.43 11.10
C GLY A 138 4.75 2.36 11.03
N VAL A 139 5.41 3.44 10.63
CA VAL A 139 6.88 3.53 10.55
C VAL A 139 7.55 3.31 11.91
N LYS A 140 6.99 3.88 12.99
CA LYS A 140 7.54 3.71 14.35
C LYS A 140 7.54 2.23 14.76
N LEU A 141 6.45 1.52 14.51
CA LEU A 141 6.35 0.10 14.84
C LEU A 141 7.17 -0.77 13.89
N ALA A 142 7.21 -0.46 12.59
CA ALA A 142 8.06 -1.18 11.65
C ALA A 142 9.52 -1.15 12.10
N LYS A 143 10.05 0.02 12.48
CA LYS A 143 11.40 0.15 13.08
C LYS A 143 11.56 -0.73 14.32
N LYS A 144 10.61 -0.66 15.25
CA LYS A 144 10.66 -1.43 16.51
C LYS A 144 10.68 -2.95 16.26
N PHE A 145 9.96 -3.44 15.25
CA PHE A 145 9.87 -4.87 14.92
C PHE A 145 10.96 -5.33 13.93
N GLY A 146 11.81 -4.43 13.44
CA GLY A 146 12.81 -4.73 12.44
C GLY A 146 12.19 -5.15 11.11
N VAL A 147 11.04 -4.53 10.72
CA VAL A 147 10.38 -4.70 9.43
C VAL A 147 10.96 -3.68 8.45
N PRO A 148 11.44 -4.08 7.25
CA PRO A 148 11.79 -3.15 6.20
C PRO A 148 10.60 -2.22 5.90
N HIS A 149 10.85 -0.92 5.77
CA HIS A 149 9.75 0.03 5.65
C HIS A 149 10.11 1.26 4.85
N ALA A 150 9.08 1.86 4.28
CA ALA A 150 9.10 3.19 3.68
C ALA A 150 7.82 3.94 4.07
N ALA A 151 7.78 5.24 3.80
CA ALA A 151 6.58 6.03 3.95
C ALA A 151 6.41 6.95 2.74
N ARG A 152 5.17 7.21 2.36
CA ARG A 152 4.84 8.14 1.28
C ARG A 152 5.31 9.56 1.64
N ASN A 153 6.06 10.17 0.74
CA ASN A 153 6.52 11.55 0.88
C ASN A 153 5.64 12.53 0.09
N ILE A 154 5.21 12.14 -1.11
CA ILE A 154 4.44 12.98 -2.02
C ILE A 154 3.22 12.21 -2.50
N PHE A 155 2.07 12.88 -2.53
CA PHE A 155 0.83 12.39 -3.10
C PHE A 155 0.60 13.09 -4.43
N LEU A 156 0.55 12.31 -5.53
CA LEU A 156 0.56 12.90 -6.88
C LEU A 156 -0.81 13.39 -7.33
N ASP A 157 -1.87 12.70 -6.95
CA ASP A 157 -3.23 12.83 -7.48
C ASP A 157 -4.27 13.24 -6.43
N HIS A 158 -3.86 13.92 -5.37
CA HIS A 158 -4.80 14.54 -4.41
C HIS A 158 -5.75 15.53 -5.13
N ASP A 159 -5.22 16.26 -6.10
CA ASP A 159 -5.97 16.99 -7.12
C ASP A 159 -5.71 16.28 -8.45
N PRO A 160 -6.73 15.64 -9.06
CA PRO A 160 -6.56 14.83 -10.27
C PRO A 160 -6.36 15.65 -11.54
N SER A 161 -6.32 16.98 -11.47
CA SER A 161 -6.05 17.82 -12.63
C SER A 161 -4.62 17.59 -13.15
N ILE A 162 -4.48 17.58 -14.49
CA ILE A 162 -3.18 17.39 -15.15
C ILE A 162 -2.15 18.43 -14.67
N LYS A 163 -2.60 19.67 -14.42
CA LYS A 163 -1.74 20.76 -13.92
C LYS A 163 -1.19 20.44 -12.52
N ALA A 164 -2.04 19.96 -11.61
CA ALA A 164 -1.64 19.60 -10.26
C ALA A 164 -0.70 18.39 -10.25
N ILE A 165 -1.02 17.35 -11.03
CA ILE A 165 -0.17 16.15 -11.15
C ILE A 165 1.21 16.52 -11.68
N LYS A 166 1.31 17.34 -12.76
CA LYS A 166 2.61 17.82 -13.28
C LYS A 166 3.42 18.58 -12.23
N ARG A 167 2.76 19.44 -11.43
CA ARG A 167 3.41 20.15 -10.32
C ARG A 167 3.95 19.20 -9.26
N GLN A 168 3.18 18.19 -8.87
CA GLN A 168 3.61 17.19 -7.89
C GLN A 168 4.74 16.30 -8.43
N LEU A 169 4.74 15.94 -9.71
CA LEU A 169 5.86 15.23 -10.33
C LEU A 169 7.15 16.07 -10.32
N ALA A 170 7.08 17.37 -10.59
CA ALA A 170 8.22 18.26 -10.48
C ALA A 170 8.72 18.36 -9.02
N ALA A 171 7.81 18.43 -8.05
CA ALA A 171 8.16 18.41 -6.62
C ALA A 171 8.83 17.10 -6.22
N LEU A 172 8.34 15.95 -6.71
CA LEU A 172 8.94 14.63 -6.49
C LEU A 172 10.37 14.59 -7.03
N THR A 173 10.60 15.08 -8.26
CA THR A 173 11.94 15.14 -8.84
C THR A 173 12.88 15.99 -8.00
N LYS A 174 12.45 17.18 -7.59
CA LYS A 174 13.23 18.07 -6.72
C LYS A 174 13.54 17.44 -5.36
N PHE A 175 12.54 16.77 -4.76
CA PHE A 175 12.73 16.06 -3.50
C PHE A 175 13.77 14.92 -3.64
N ALA A 176 13.63 14.07 -4.66
CA ALA A 176 14.55 12.97 -4.92
C ALA A 176 15.99 13.47 -5.17
N THR A 177 16.16 14.58 -5.91
CA THR A 177 17.48 15.20 -6.13
C THR A 177 18.12 15.69 -4.82
N LYS A 178 17.29 16.25 -3.92
CA LYS A 178 17.80 16.81 -2.64
C LYS A 178 18.13 15.73 -1.61
N THR A 179 17.37 14.64 -1.58
CA THR A 179 17.48 13.61 -0.53
C THR A 179 18.25 12.36 -0.97
N GLY A 180 18.47 12.20 -2.27
CA GLY A 180 19.10 10.99 -2.82
C GLY A 180 18.17 9.77 -2.93
N TYR A 181 16.87 9.97 -2.67
CA TYR A 181 15.84 8.90 -2.71
C TYR A 181 14.80 9.17 -3.79
#